data_7c7621c944b1430c7acf8df5e23c78b8
#
_entry.id   7c7621c944b1430c7acf8df5e23c78b8
#
_cell.length_a   1.000
_cell.length_b   1.000
_cell.length_c   1.000
_cell.angle_alpha   90.00
_cell.angle_beta   90.00
_cell.angle_gamma   90.00
#
_symmetry.space_group_name_H-M   'P 1'
#
loop_
_entity.id
_entity.type
_entity.pdbx_description
1 polymer ?
#
loop_
_entity_poly.entity_id
_entity_poly.type
_entity_poly.pdbx_seq_one_letter_code
_entity_poly.pdbx_strand_id
1 'polypeptide(L)'
;MSITQNEKISQVKDTTLVVGIDISSETHYARAFDWRGLELAKVFKCESASYGFENFSEWLSELCKTNQKDNIIIGAEPTGHYWFTLAEYLKENGIKFVFVNPMHVKRTKELDDNHP
;
A
#
# COMPACT_ATOMS: atom_id res chain seq x y z
N MET A 1 -7.67 -14.56 15.81
CA MET A 1 -6.63 -15.18 14.97
C MET A 1 -6.01 -14.12 14.08
N SER A 2 -4.71 -14.06 14.03
CA SER A 2 -4.04 -13.06 13.21
C SER A 2 -4.03 -13.50 11.75
N ILE A 3 -4.16 -12.52 10.85
CA ILE A 3 -4.12 -12.78 9.42
C ILE A 3 -2.67 -12.74 8.95
N THR A 4 -2.24 -13.76 8.23
CA THR A 4 -0.88 -13.82 7.69
C THR A 4 -0.74 -12.87 6.50
N GLN A 5 0.50 -12.59 6.10
CA GLN A 5 0.75 -11.77 4.91
C GLN A 5 0.16 -12.42 3.65
N ASN A 6 0.27 -13.74 3.55
CA ASN A 6 -0.30 -14.44 2.40
C ASN A 6 -1.82 -14.35 2.37
N GLU A 7 -2.47 -14.42 3.53
CA GLU A 7 -3.91 -14.26 3.61
C GLU A 7 -4.33 -12.86 3.19
N LYS A 8 -3.55 -11.83 3.55
CA LYS A 8 -3.84 -10.46 3.13
C LYS A 8 -3.73 -10.31 1.62
N ILE A 9 -2.72 -10.91 1.01
CA ILE A 9 -2.56 -10.87 -0.44
C ILE A 9 -3.71 -11.59 -1.14
N SER A 10 -4.17 -12.71 -0.59
CA SER A 10 -5.27 -13.47 -1.19
C SER A 10 -6.61 -12.74 -1.12
N GLN A 11 -6.69 -11.63 -0.37
CA GLN A 11 -7.90 -10.80 -0.30
C GLN A 11 -7.98 -9.78 -1.44
N VAL A 12 -7.01 -9.74 -2.35
CA VAL A 12 -7.05 -8.83 -3.49
C VAL A 12 -8.16 -9.23 -4.43
N LYS A 13 -9.02 -8.28 -4.77
CA LYS A 13 -10.17 -8.48 -5.63
C LYS A 13 -10.16 -7.40 -6.72
N ASP A 14 -11.11 -7.50 -7.64
CA ASP A 14 -11.26 -6.50 -8.69
C ASP A 14 -11.62 -5.11 -8.13
N THR A 15 -12.16 -5.04 -6.91
CA THR A 15 -12.46 -3.79 -6.23
C THR A 15 -11.34 -3.33 -5.30
N THR A 16 -10.18 -3.96 -5.37
CA THR A 16 -9.04 -3.61 -4.52
C THR A 16 -8.07 -2.70 -5.26
N LEU A 17 -7.71 -1.58 -4.62
CA LEU A 17 -6.61 -0.73 -5.06
C LEU A 17 -5.34 -1.25 -4.42
N VAL A 18 -4.35 -1.58 -5.23
CA VAL A 18 -3.07 -2.09 -4.74
C VAL A 18 -2.05 -0.97 -4.86
N VAL A 19 -1.44 -0.60 -3.75
CA VAL A 19 -0.48 0.50 -3.71
C VAL A 19 0.85 0.00 -3.19
N GLY A 20 1.91 0.29 -3.93
CA GLY A 20 3.27 0.04 -3.48
C GLY A 20 3.93 1.35 -3.12
N ILE A 21 4.56 1.42 -1.95
CA ILE A 21 5.24 2.62 -1.50
C ILE A 21 6.70 2.33 -1.19
N ASP A 22 7.55 3.19 -1.72
CA ASP A 22 8.97 3.23 -1.36
C ASP A 22 9.13 4.32 -0.31
N ILE A 23 9.36 3.90 0.94
CA ILE A 23 9.41 4.78 2.11
C ILE A 23 10.83 5.29 2.32
N SER A 24 10.96 6.60 2.50
CA SER A 24 12.25 7.20 2.88
C SER A 24 12.00 8.33 3.87
N SER A 25 13.10 8.98 4.29
CA SER A 25 13.00 10.00 5.34
C SER A 25 12.33 11.29 4.88
N GLU A 26 12.47 11.64 3.62
CA GLU A 26 12.00 12.94 3.14
C GLU A 26 10.86 12.82 2.14
N THR A 27 10.95 11.86 1.22
CA THR A 27 9.99 11.74 0.15
C THR A 27 9.69 10.27 -0.07
N HIS A 28 8.41 9.95 -0.12
CA HIS A 28 7.96 8.60 -0.44
C HIS A 28 7.44 8.58 -1.86
N TYR A 29 7.60 7.46 -2.54
CA TYR A 29 7.09 7.29 -3.90
C TYR A 29 6.07 6.17 -3.91
N ALA A 30 4.88 6.46 -4.41
CA ALA A 30 3.77 5.51 -4.42
C ALA A 30 3.32 5.22 -5.84
N ARG A 31 2.99 3.96 -6.10
CA ARG A 31 2.44 3.52 -7.38
C ARG A 31 1.18 2.72 -7.10
N ALA A 32 0.19 2.93 -7.93
CA ALA A 32 -1.12 2.30 -7.76
C ALA A 32 -1.45 1.38 -8.92
N PHE A 33 -2.00 0.22 -8.58
CA PHE A 33 -2.29 -0.83 -9.55
C PHE A 33 -3.68 -1.39 -9.29
N ASP A 34 -4.26 -2.00 -10.32
CA ASP A 34 -5.44 -2.83 -10.11
C ASP A 34 -5.00 -4.25 -9.71
N TRP A 35 -5.97 -5.14 -9.52
CA TRP A 35 -5.72 -6.50 -9.06
C TRP A 35 -4.90 -7.31 -10.09
N ARG A 36 -4.87 -6.90 -11.34
CA ARG A 36 -4.11 -7.57 -12.40
C ARG A 36 -2.70 -7.04 -12.54
N GLY A 37 -2.36 -6.00 -11.79
CA GLY A 37 -1.05 -5.37 -11.88
C GLY A 37 -0.95 -4.26 -12.90
N LEU A 38 -2.07 -3.82 -13.47
CA LEU A 38 -2.08 -2.67 -14.37
C LEU A 38 -1.96 -1.38 -13.57
N GLU A 39 -1.00 -0.56 -13.93
CA GLU A 39 -0.78 0.71 -13.24
C GLU A 39 -1.90 1.69 -13.59
N LEU A 40 -2.50 2.29 -12.57
CA LEU A 40 -3.69 3.13 -12.72
C LEU A 40 -3.38 4.62 -12.78
N ALA A 41 -2.16 5.02 -12.41
CA ALA A 41 -1.78 6.43 -12.39
C ALA A 41 -0.27 6.55 -12.47
N LYS A 42 0.21 7.76 -12.70
CA LYS A 42 1.64 8.04 -12.64
C LYS A 42 2.11 7.89 -11.20
N VAL A 43 3.42 7.65 -11.02
CA VAL A 43 4.01 7.57 -9.69
C VAL A 43 3.69 8.85 -8.92
N PHE A 44 3.30 8.68 -7.66
CA PHE A 44 2.94 9.80 -6.78
C PHE A 44 4.09 10.08 -5.84
N LYS A 45 4.49 11.34 -5.78
CA LYS A 45 5.53 11.79 -4.88
C LYS A 45 4.87 12.32 -3.61
N CYS A 46 5.13 11.67 -2.49
CA CYS A 46 4.54 12.02 -1.21
C CYS A 46 5.61 12.59 -0.29
N GLU A 47 5.54 13.88 -0.03
CA GLU A 47 6.46 14.49 0.92
C GLU A 47 6.15 13.98 2.34
N SER A 48 7.18 13.78 3.15
CA SER A 48 7.04 13.28 4.51
C SER A 48 6.69 14.43 5.46
N ALA A 49 5.49 14.96 5.30
CA ALA A 49 4.97 16.08 6.07
C ALA A 49 3.45 16.04 5.98
N SER A 50 2.79 16.81 6.85
CA SER A 50 1.32 16.83 6.91
C SER A 50 0.69 17.13 5.56
N TYR A 51 1.21 18.11 4.83
CA TYR A 51 0.65 18.46 3.53
C TYR A 51 0.84 17.33 2.50
N GLY A 52 1.96 16.62 2.58
CA GLY A 52 2.23 15.48 1.71
C GLY A 52 1.29 14.32 2.00
N PHE A 53 1.04 14.06 3.28
CA PHE A 53 0.13 12.99 3.69
C PHE A 53 -1.30 13.31 3.29
N GLU A 54 -1.70 14.57 3.41
CA GLU A 54 -3.00 15.03 2.97
C GLU A 54 -3.18 14.82 1.47
N ASN A 55 -2.18 15.22 0.69
CA ASN A 55 -2.20 15.01 -0.76
C ASN A 55 -2.25 13.52 -1.11
N PHE A 56 -1.54 12.69 -0.36
CA PHE A 56 -1.53 11.26 -0.58
C PHE A 56 -2.92 10.66 -0.30
N SER A 57 -3.55 11.08 0.80
CA SER A 57 -4.86 10.57 1.15
C SER A 57 -5.90 10.98 0.11
N GLU A 58 -5.82 12.19 -0.42
CA GLU A 58 -6.68 12.66 -1.51
C GLU A 58 -6.45 11.84 -2.79
N TRP A 59 -5.19 11.55 -3.10
CA TRP A 59 -4.83 10.73 -4.25
C TRP A 59 -5.41 9.32 -4.16
N LEU A 60 -5.31 8.72 -2.98
CA LEU A 60 -5.91 7.40 -2.76
C LEU A 60 -7.42 7.43 -2.93
N SER A 61 -8.07 8.41 -2.34
CA SER A 61 -9.53 8.56 -2.43
C SER A 61 -9.98 8.77 -3.86
N GLU A 62 -9.26 9.61 -4.60
CA GLU A 62 -9.57 9.89 -6.00
C GLU A 62 -9.42 8.65 -6.86
N LEU A 63 -8.36 7.88 -6.65
CA LEU A 63 -8.14 6.65 -7.40
C LEU A 63 -9.21 5.61 -7.11
N CYS A 64 -9.61 5.49 -5.85
CA CYS A 64 -10.68 4.57 -5.49
C CYS A 64 -11.99 4.97 -6.17
N LYS A 65 -12.29 6.25 -6.19
CA LYS A 65 -13.51 6.76 -6.80
C LYS A 65 -13.50 6.58 -8.31
N THR A 66 -12.41 6.98 -8.95
CA THR A 66 -12.29 6.94 -10.42
C THR A 66 -12.28 5.50 -10.94
N ASN A 67 -11.68 4.58 -10.19
CA ASN A 67 -11.50 3.19 -10.63
C ASN A 67 -12.46 2.23 -9.93
N GLN A 68 -13.43 2.74 -9.18
CA GLN A 68 -14.44 1.93 -8.51
C GLN A 68 -13.83 0.90 -7.56
N LYS A 69 -12.91 1.37 -6.72
CA LYS A 69 -12.28 0.54 -5.70
C LYS A 69 -12.88 0.86 -4.34
N ASP A 70 -13.10 -0.16 -3.54
CA ASP A 70 -13.70 -0.01 -2.22
C ASP A 70 -12.78 -0.40 -1.08
N ASN A 71 -11.60 -0.94 -1.39
CA ASN A 71 -10.62 -1.26 -0.37
C ASN A 71 -9.21 -1.07 -0.92
N ILE A 72 -8.26 -0.91 0.00
CA ILE A 72 -6.87 -0.58 -0.36
C ILE A 72 -5.94 -1.55 0.35
N ILE A 73 -4.98 -2.09 -0.39
CA ILE A 73 -3.88 -2.83 0.17
C ILE A 73 -2.61 -2.04 -0.12
N ILE A 74 -1.87 -1.71 0.93
CA ILE A 74 -0.62 -0.97 0.80
C ILE A 74 0.55 -1.88 1.14
N GLY A 75 1.45 -2.03 0.17
CA GLY A 75 2.68 -2.76 0.37
C GLY A 75 3.84 -1.80 0.51
N ALA A 76 4.62 -1.95 1.57
CA ALA A 76 5.78 -1.13 1.83
C ALA A 76 6.74 -1.85 2.75
N GLU A 77 8.03 -1.54 2.60
CA GLU A 77 9.03 -1.98 3.56
C GLU A 77 9.12 -0.89 4.61
N PRO A 78 8.68 -1.16 5.86
CA PRO A 78 8.74 -0.14 6.89
C PRO A 78 10.19 0.12 7.27
N THR A 79 10.58 1.40 7.21
CA THR A 79 11.93 1.82 7.59
C THR A 79 11.81 2.85 8.69
N GLY A 80 12.25 2.48 9.89
CA GLY A 80 12.26 3.39 11.03
C GLY A 80 10.86 3.89 11.36
N HIS A 81 10.78 5.19 11.67
CA HIS A 81 9.55 5.81 12.11
C HIS A 81 8.67 6.34 10.98
N TYR A 82 9.21 6.39 9.77
CA TYR A 82 8.55 7.08 8.67
C TYR A 82 7.23 6.42 8.27
N TRP A 83 7.21 5.09 8.27
CA TRP A 83 5.99 4.36 7.97
C TRP A 83 4.90 4.61 9.01
N PHE A 84 5.28 4.58 10.28
CA PHE A 84 4.30 4.72 11.36
C PHE A 84 3.59 6.07 11.30
N THR A 85 4.31 7.14 11.00
CA THR A 85 3.73 8.47 10.89
C THR A 85 2.69 8.53 9.78
N LEU A 86 3.03 7.99 8.62
CA LEU A 86 2.11 7.96 7.48
C LEU A 86 0.89 7.10 7.78
N ALA A 87 1.10 5.91 8.33
CA ALA A 87 0.02 4.98 8.64
C ALA A 87 -0.95 5.61 9.65
N GLU A 88 -0.41 6.26 10.66
CA GLU A 88 -1.22 6.93 11.69
C GLU A 88 -2.09 8.02 11.06
N TYR A 89 -1.49 8.82 10.19
CA TYR A 89 -2.23 9.88 9.50
C TYR A 89 -3.38 9.31 8.68
N LEU A 90 -3.12 8.25 7.92
CA LEU A 90 -4.17 7.64 7.10
C LEU A 90 -5.31 7.11 7.94
N LYS A 91 -5.01 6.47 9.06
CA LYS A 91 -6.03 5.97 9.97
C LYS A 91 -6.87 7.08 10.56
N GLU A 92 -6.21 8.16 10.99
CA GLU A 92 -6.90 9.31 11.58
C GLU A 92 -7.84 10.00 10.58
N ASN A 93 -7.54 9.90 9.31
CA ASN A 93 -8.35 10.52 8.26
C ASN A 93 -9.33 9.55 7.62
N GLY A 94 -9.57 8.42 8.25
CA GLY A 94 -10.60 7.50 7.82
C GLY A 94 -10.27 6.66 6.60
N ILE A 95 -9.01 6.61 6.20
CA ILE A 95 -8.59 5.76 5.08
C ILE A 95 -8.47 4.33 5.58
N LYS A 96 -9.26 3.45 5.00
CA LYS A 96 -9.23 2.04 5.36
C LYS A 96 -8.25 1.31 4.45
N PHE A 97 -7.25 0.68 5.05
CA PHE A 97 -6.24 -0.04 4.28
C PHE A 97 -5.72 -1.22 5.07
N VAL A 98 -5.17 -2.19 4.35
CA VAL A 98 -4.44 -3.32 4.92
C VAL A 98 -2.98 -3.14 4.52
N PHE A 99 -2.09 -3.22 5.51
CA PHE A 99 -0.65 -3.12 5.25
C PHE A 99 -0.05 -4.49 5.01
N VAL A 100 0.78 -4.58 3.97
CA VAL A 100 1.51 -5.80 3.65
C VAL A 100 2.99 -5.42 3.50
N ASN A 101 3.86 -6.19 4.13
CA ASN A 101 5.29 -6.05 3.92
C ASN A 101 5.70 -6.94 2.74
N PRO A 102 6.02 -6.36 1.57
CA PRO A 102 6.34 -7.15 0.38
C PRO A 102 7.53 -8.08 0.58
N MET A 103 8.48 -7.71 1.43
CA MET A 103 9.64 -8.54 1.71
C MET A 103 9.23 -9.86 2.36
N HIS A 104 8.30 -9.81 3.31
CA HIS A 104 7.83 -11.02 3.96
C HIS A 104 7.06 -11.92 2.99
N VAL A 105 6.20 -11.32 2.18
CA VAL A 105 5.44 -12.07 1.18
C VAL A 105 6.37 -12.72 0.16
N LYS A 106 7.31 -11.93 -0.36
CA LYS A 106 8.28 -12.43 -1.35
C LYS A 106 9.11 -13.56 -0.76
N ARG A 107 9.58 -13.38 0.47
CA ARG A 107 10.40 -14.38 1.14
C ARG A 107 9.64 -15.70 1.32
N THR A 108 8.39 -15.62 1.76
CA THR A 108 7.55 -16.79 1.96
C THR A 108 7.34 -17.51 0.63
N LYS A 109 7.05 -16.76 -0.42
CA LYS A 109 6.84 -17.32 -1.74
C LYS A 109 8.10 -17.99 -2.27
N GLU A 110 9.25 -17.39 -2.08
CA GLU A 110 10.52 -17.96 -2.51
C GLU A 110 10.81 -19.27 -1.80
N LEU A 111 10.49 -19.36 -0.52
CA LEU A 111 10.66 -20.60 0.23
C LEU A 111 9.74 -21.68 -0.31
N ASP A 112 8.50 -21.34 -0.61
CA ASP A 112 7.55 -22.28 -1.18
C ASP A 112 8.00 -22.74 -2.56
N ASP A 113 8.46 -21.82 -3.40
CA ASP A 113 8.92 -22.11 -4.75
C ASP A 113 10.17 -22.97 -4.75
N ASN A 114 11.01 -22.84 -3.73
CA ASN A 114 12.25 -23.59 -3.62
C ASN A 114 12.07 -24.97 -3.00
N HIS A 115 10.90 -25.27 -2.54
CA HIS A 115 10.62 -26.61 -2.02
C HIS A 115 10.46 -27.57 -3.18
N PRO A 116 11.25 -28.63 -3.16
CA PRO A 116 11.11 -29.67 -4.19
C PRO A 116 9.77 -30.34 -4.09
#